data_3f7a095907d554f3803c1d650161d518
#
_entry.id   3f7a095907d554f3803c1d650161d518
#
_cell.length_a   1.000
_cell.length_b   1.000
_cell.length_c   1.000
_cell.angle_alpha   90.00
_cell.angle_beta   90.00
_cell.angle_gamma   90.00
#
_symmetry.space_group_name_H-M   'P 1'
#
loop_
_entity.id
_entity.type
_entity.pdbx_description
1 polymer ?
#
loop_
_entity_poly.entity_id
_entity_poly.type
_entity_poly.pdbx_seq_one_letter_code
_entity_poly.pdbx_strand_id
1 'polypeptide(L)'
;RQALALNSPWGRMMRAIRDNETAAAAMGKDITSRHSQVFIIGSAVIGIAGAMLTTLDGQFTPGSYIPLRYTFLIWVMVILGGSGNNLGAVLGAFITWFAWIEAEPASVWLAEGINSFLHESNPLRQHLLEVAPQMRMVVMGLILILVLRFRPRGILPEQSPGGN
;
A
#
# COMPACT_ATOMS: atom_id res chain seq x y z
N ARG A 1 -14.28 16.59 -4.22
CA ARG A 1 -15.46 15.68 -4.27
C ARG A 1 -15.46 14.66 -3.12
N GLN A 2 -14.32 14.13 -2.68
CA GLN A 2 -14.24 13.23 -1.51
C GLN A 2 -14.66 13.94 -0.21
N ALA A 3 -14.27 15.19 -0.01
CA ALA A 3 -14.69 15.98 1.15
C ALA A 3 -16.22 16.18 1.21
N LEU A 4 -16.90 16.24 0.06
CA LEU A 4 -18.36 16.33 0.00
C LEU A 4 -19.03 15.03 0.46
N ALA A 5 -18.51 13.87 0.07
CA ALA A 5 -19.04 12.58 0.53
C ALA A 5 -18.80 12.37 2.04
N LEU A 6 -17.63 12.72 2.55
CA LEU A 6 -17.30 12.63 3.97
C LEU A 6 -18.10 13.58 4.86
N ASN A 7 -18.48 14.75 4.35
CA ASN A 7 -19.29 15.72 5.07
C ASN A 7 -20.80 15.50 4.89
N SER A 8 -21.19 14.55 4.03
CA SER A 8 -22.59 14.16 3.85
C SER A 8 -23.15 13.44 5.10
N PRO A 9 -24.48 13.32 5.23
CA PRO A 9 -25.11 12.50 6.29
C PRO A 9 -24.59 11.05 6.30
N TRP A 10 -24.32 10.49 5.13
CA TRP A 10 -23.75 9.16 4.97
C TRP A 10 -22.33 9.07 5.54
N GLY A 11 -21.46 10.02 5.20
CA GLY A 11 -20.08 10.06 5.70
C GLY A 11 -20.00 10.30 7.21
N ARG A 12 -20.89 11.13 7.77
CA ARG A 12 -20.97 11.32 9.24
C ARG A 12 -21.37 10.02 9.94
N MET A 13 -22.33 9.29 9.38
CA MET A 13 -22.75 8.02 9.92
C MET A 13 -21.64 6.95 9.86
N MET A 14 -20.89 6.91 8.75
CA MET A 14 -19.75 5.98 8.62
C MET A 14 -18.66 6.26 9.66
N ARG A 15 -18.38 7.52 9.95
CA ARG A 15 -17.45 7.89 11.03
C ARG A 15 -17.97 7.47 12.40
N ALA A 16 -19.25 7.69 12.68
CA ALA A 16 -19.87 7.27 13.95
C ALA A 16 -19.77 5.75 14.14
N ILE A 17 -20.02 4.95 13.10
CA ILE A 17 -19.85 3.49 13.12
C ILE A 17 -18.39 3.12 13.39
N ARG A 18 -17.43 3.76 12.70
CA ARG A 18 -16.00 3.53 12.90
C ARG A 18 -15.55 3.84 14.33
N ASP A 19 -16.05 4.93 14.90
CA ASP A 19 -15.63 5.39 16.23
C ASP A 19 -16.25 4.55 17.35
N ASN A 20 -17.53 4.15 17.21
CA ASN A 20 -18.18 3.25 18.15
C ASN A 20 -19.39 2.53 17.51
N GLU A 21 -19.16 1.30 17.08
CA GLU A 21 -20.16 0.47 16.40
C GLU A 21 -21.35 0.14 17.30
N THR A 22 -21.10 -0.20 18.57
CA THR A 22 -22.14 -0.53 19.54
C THR A 22 -23.04 0.66 19.85
N ALA A 23 -22.50 1.84 20.01
CA ALA A 23 -23.27 3.05 20.22
C ALA A 23 -24.11 3.41 18.99
N ALA A 24 -23.57 3.25 17.78
CA ALA A 24 -24.31 3.46 16.54
C ALA A 24 -25.48 2.48 16.38
N ALA A 25 -25.28 1.20 16.75
CA ALA A 25 -26.34 0.20 16.78
C ALA A 25 -27.45 0.55 17.78
N ALA A 26 -27.07 0.96 18.98
CA ALA A 26 -28.02 1.38 20.01
C ALA A 26 -28.90 2.58 19.59
N MET A 27 -28.37 3.42 18.68
CA MET A 27 -29.15 4.52 18.08
C MET A 27 -30.02 4.08 16.88
N GLY A 28 -30.21 2.78 16.68
CA GLY A 28 -31.07 2.22 15.64
C GLY A 28 -30.48 2.31 14.21
N LYS A 29 -29.16 2.42 14.07
CA LYS A 29 -28.52 2.44 12.76
C LYS A 29 -28.27 1.01 12.26
N ASP A 30 -28.64 0.75 11.01
CA ASP A 30 -28.37 -0.55 10.36
C ASP A 30 -26.89 -0.59 9.89
N ILE A 31 -26.05 -1.17 10.74
CA ILE A 31 -24.60 -1.25 10.53
C ILE A 31 -24.29 -2.21 9.38
N THR A 32 -24.96 -3.36 9.31
CA THR A 32 -24.74 -4.40 8.31
C THR A 32 -24.97 -3.87 6.89
N SER A 33 -26.08 -3.16 6.70
CA SER A 33 -26.38 -2.52 5.41
C SER A 33 -25.32 -1.49 5.01
N ARG A 34 -24.80 -0.75 5.99
CA ARG A 34 -23.73 0.26 5.73
C ARG A 34 -22.40 -0.38 5.40
N HIS A 35 -21.99 -1.40 6.12
CA HIS A 35 -20.78 -2.17 5.78
C HIS A 35 -20.89 -2.79 4.38
N SER A 36 -22.04 -3.35 4.02
CA SER A 36 -22.29 -3.88 2.67
C SER A 36 -22.16 -2.81 1.59
N GLN A 37 -22.71 -1.61 1.82
CA GLN A 37 -22.57 -0.48 0.87
C GLN A 37 -21.10 -0.09 0.65
N VAL A 38 -20.32 0.03 1.72
CA VAL A 38 -18.88 0.36 1.63
C VAL A 38 -18.13 -0.74 0.90
N PHE A 39 -18.44 -2.00 1.20
CA PHE A 39 -17.82 -3.14 0.56
C PHE A 39 -18.10 -3.17 -0.94
N ILE A 40 -19.35 -2.97 -1.36
CA ILE A 40 -19.74 -2.95 -2.77
C ILE A 40 -19.05 -1.81 -3.53
N ILE A 41 -19.08 -0.59 -2.96
CA ILE A 41 -18.45 0.57 -3.59
C ILE A 41 -16.92 0.37 -3.67
N GLY A 42 -16.29 -0.07 -2.58
CA GLY A 42 -14.87 -0.36 -2.55
C GLY A 42 -14.45 -1.43 -3.55
N SER A 43 -15.19 -2.54 -3.62
CA SER A 43 -14.94 -3.62 -4.57
C SER A 43 -15.08 -3.17 -6.02
N ALA A 44 -16.06 -2.31 -6.32
CA ALA A 44 -16.24 -1.75 -7.66
C ALA A 44 -15.03 -0.88 -8.07
N VAL A 45 -14.54 -0.02 -7.19
CA VAL A 45 -13.35 0.82 -7.44
C VAL A 45 -12.11 -0.03 -7.64
N ILE A 46 -11.91 -1.07 -6.80
CA ILE A 46 -10.79 -2.01 -6.93
C ILE A 46 -10.89 -2.79 -8.25
N GLY A 47 -12.09 -3.21 -8.65
CA GLY A 47 -12.31 -3.88 -9.92
C GLY A 47 -11.92 -3.04 -11.13
N ILE A 48 -12.28 -1.75 -11.13
CA ILE A 48 -11.86 -0.80 -12.16
C ILE A 48 -10.33 -0.65 -12.17
N ALA A 49 -9.72 -0.47 -11.00
CA ALA A 49 -8.27 -0.35 -10.89
C ALA A 49 -7.54 -1.62 -11.38
N GLY A 50 -8.08 -2.81 -11.10
CA GLY A 50 -7.56 -4.07 -11.62
C GLY A 50 -7.65 -4.18 -13.14
N ALA A 51 -8.78 -3.77 -13.73
CA ALA A 51 -8.92 -3.71 -15.18
C ALA A 51 -7.94 -2.74 -15.83
N MET A 52 -7.71 -1.58 -15.23
CA MET A 52 -6.71 -0.61 -15.71
C MET A 52 -5.29 -1.18 -15.63
N LEU A 53 -4.97 -1.91 -14.55
CA LEU A 53 -3.67 -2.55 -14.38
C LEU A 53 -3.41 -3.61 -15.45
N THR A 54 -4.38 -4.49 -15.72
CA THR A 54 -4.26 -5.51 -16.77
C THR A 54 -4.11 -4.90 -18.16
N THR A 55 -4.79 -3.77 -18.41
CA THR A 55 -4.67 -3.03 -19.67
C THR A 55 -3.28 -2.40 -19.81
N LEU A 56 -2.72 -1.88 -18.72
CA LEU A 56 -1.37 -1.30 -18.69
C LEU A 56 -0.30 -2.38 -18.93
N ASP A 57 -0.45 -3.55 -18.31
CA ASP A 57 0.48 -4.68 -18.49
C ASP A 57 0.40 -5.29 -19.90
N GLY A 58 -0.66 -5.00 -20.67
CA GLY A 58 -0.86 -5.48 -22.03
C GLY A 58 -1.11 -6.98 -22.15
N GLN A 59 -1.20 -7.70 -21.03
CA GLN A 59 -1.43 -9.13 -20.99
C GLN A 59 -2.21 -9.55 -19.73
N PHE A 60 -3.03 -10.56 -19.86
CA PHE A 60 -3.72 -11.20 -18.75
C PHE A 60 -3.24 -12.65 -18.60
N THR A 61 -2.36 -12.87 -17.64
CA THR A 61 -1.90 -14.22 -17.28
C THR A 61 -2.25 -14.47 -15.82
N PRO A 62 -3.14 -15.41 -15.49
CA PRO A 62 -3.57 -15.64 -14.11
C PRO A 62 -2.41 -15.87 -13.13
N GLY A 63 -1.33 -16.54 -13.57
CA GLY A 63 -0.13 -16.80 -12.77
C GLY A 63 0.75 -15.56 -12.50
N SER A 64 0.57 -14.47 -13.24
CA SER A 64 1.34 -13.22 -13.03
C SER A 64 0.84 -12.43 -11.83
N TYR A 65 -0.42 -12.61 -11.45
CA TYR A 65 -1.04 -11.89 -10.34
C TYR A 65 -0.98 -12.73 -9.07
N ILE A 66 0.17 -12.70 -8.39
CA ILE A 66 0.37 -13.40 -7.11
C ILE A 66 -0.34 -12.60 -6.00
N PRO A 67 -1.43 -13.11 -5.39
CA PRO A 67 -2.21 -12.37 -4.41
C PRO A 67 -1.37 -11.87 -3.22
N LEU A 68 -0.46 -12.71 -2.73
CA LEU A 68 0.41 -12.37 -1.61
C LEU A 68 1.26 -11.13 -1.90
N ARG A 69 1.84 -11.02 -3.10
CA ARG A 69 2.67 -9.88 -3.51
C ARG A 69 1.87 -8.58 -3.56
N TYR A 70 0.71 -8.60 -4.24
CA TYR A 70 -0.12 -7.40 -4.39
C TYR A 70 -0.75 -6.98 -3.06
N THR A 71 -1.22 -7.93 -2.26
CA THR A 71 -1.75 -7.65 -0.93
C THR A 71 -0.68 -7.01 -0.04
N PHE A 72 0.54 -7.56 -0.03
CA PHE A 72 1.65 -7.00 0.73
C PHE A 72 1.97 -5.55 0.30
N LEU A 73 2.04 -5.28 -1.00
CA LEU A 73 2.29 -3.92 -1.51
C LEU A 73 1.19 -2.94 -1.07
N ILE A 74 -0.08 -3.34 -1.15
CA ILE A 74 -1.20 -2.50 -0.70
C ILE A 74 -1.08 -2.18 0.80
N TRP A 75 -0.72 -3.17 1.62
CA TRP A 75 -0.49 -2.93 3.05
C TRP A 75 0.64 -1.92 3.28
N VAL A 76 1.76 -2.08 2.58
CA VAL A 76 2.88 -1.13 2.65
C VAL A 76 2.43 0.28 2.24
N MET A 77 1.67 0.42 1.17
CA MET A 77 1.14 1.70 0.69
C MET A 77 0.29 2.42 1.77
N VAL A 78 -0.61 1.68 2.41
CA VAL A 78 -1.51 2.23 3.43
C VAL A 78 -0.75 2.57 4.71
N ILE A 79 0.14 1.69 5.18
CA ILE A 79 0.92 1.91 6.39
C ILE A 79 1.89 3.08 6.22
N LEU A 80 2.61 3.13 5.10
CA LEU A 80 3.57 4.18 4.78
C LEU A 80 2.87 5.53 4.62
N GLY A 81 1.72 5.55 3.94
CA GLY A 81 0.95 6.77 3.75
C GLY A 81 0.33 7.31 5.03
N GLY A 82 -0.08 6.43 5.92
CA GLY A 82 -0.83 6.72 7.14
C GLY A 82 -2.28 6.26 7.04
N SER A 83 -2.63 5.27 7.86
CA SER A 83 -3.99 4.75 7.95
C SER A 83 -4.94 5.83 8.48
N GLY A 84 -6.04 6.07 7.77
CA GLY A 84 -7.03 7.07 8.15
C GLY A 84 -6.92 8.42 7.43
N ASN A 85 -5.86 8.65 6.64
CA ASN A 85 -5.73 9.84 5.80
C ASN A 85 -5.77 9.48 4.31
N ASN A 86 -6.79 9.98 3.59
CA ASN A 86 -6.95 9.68 2.16
C ASN A 86 -5.80 10.20 1.29
N LEU A 87 -5.26 11.38 1.61
CA LEU A 87 -4.08 11.92 0.93
C LEU A 87 -2.84 11.11 1.28
N GLY A 88 -2.75 10.62 2.53
CA GLY A 88 -1.71 9.70 2.95
C GLY A 88 -1.70 8.43 2.12
N ALA A 89 -2.84 7.78 1.93
CA ALA A 89 -2.96 6.58 1.11
C ALA A 89 -2.49 6.80 -0.34
N VAL A 90 -2.85 7.94 -0.96
CA VAL A 90 -2.40 8.30 -2.31
C VAL A 90 -0.89 8.52 -2.35
N LEU A 91 -0.34 9.31 -1.42
CA LEU A 91 1.11 9.52 -1.34
C LEU A 91 1.86 8.22 -1.05
N GLY A 92 1.35 7.41 -0.13
CA GLY A 92 1.91 6.10 0.16
C GLY A 92 1.95 5.18 -1.06
N ALA A 93 0.89 5.20 -1.89
CA ALA A 93 0.84 4.45 -3.13
C ALA A 93 1.94 4.91 -4.12
N PHE A 94 2.08 6.22 -4.33
CA PHE A 94 3.13 6.76 -5.21
C PHE A 94 4.54 6.43 -4.72
N ILE A 95 4.81 6.64 -3.43
CA ILE A 95 6.14 6.38 -2.85
C ILE A 95 6.47 4.89 -2.91
N THR A 96 5.51 4.04 -2.53
CA THR A 96 5.72 2.57 -2.55
C THR A 96 5.92 2.08 -3.97
N TRP A 97 5.14 2.57 -4.93
CA TRP A 97 5.27 2.17 -6.34
C TRP A 97 6.59 2.64 -6.94
N PHE A 98 6.98 3.87 -6.65
CA PHE A 98 8.28 4.39 -7.05
C PHE A 98 9.42 3.55 -6.44
N ALA A 99 9.38 3.29 -5.14
CA ALA A 99 10.38 2.45 -4.46
C ALA A 99 10.40 1.02 -5.05
N TRP A 100 9.24 0.49 -5.44
CA TRP A 100 9.14 -0.82 -6.09
C TRP A 100 9.83 -0.86 -7.45
N ILE A 101 9.68 0.18 -8.26
CA ILE A 101 10.32 0.29 -9.57
C ILE A 101 11.83 0.46 -9.41
N GLU A 102 12.27 1.35 -8.51
CA GLU A 102 13.68 1.68 -8.31
C GLU A 102 14.46 0.62 -7.52
N ALA A 103 13.77 -0.27 -6.79
CA ALA A 103 14.43 -1.28 -5.97
C ALA A 103 15.27 -2.27 -6.79
N GLU A 104 14.83 -2.62 -8.01
CA GLU A 104 15.56 -3.55 -8.87
C GLU A 104 16.83 -2.92 -9.47
N PRO A 105 16.77 -1.78 -10.19
CA PRO A 105 17.97 -1.13 -10.70
C PRO A 105 18.93 -0.73 -9.59
N ALA A 106 18.44 -0.27 -8.43
CA ALA A 106 19.27 0.04 -7.28
C ALA A 106 20.03 -1.18 -6.75
N SER A 107 19.37 -2.34 -6.68
CA SER A 107 20.00 -3.58 -6.22
C SER A 107 21.05 -4.10 -7.22
N VAL A 108 20.80 -3.96 -8.52
CA VAL A 108 21.78 -4.30 -9.56
C VAL A 108 22.99 -3.36 -9.48
N TRP A 109 22.76 -2.06 -9.34
CA TRP A 109 23.83 -1.07 -9.20
C TRP A 109 24.70 -1.32 -7.96
N LEU A 110 24.08 -1.68 -6.83
CA LEU A 110 24.80 -2.08 -5.62
C LEU A 110 25.60 -3.36 -5.83
N ALA A 111 25.03 -4.36 -6.49
CA ALA A 111 25.71 -5.62 -6.80
C ALA A 111 26.92 -5.38 -7.72
N GLU A 112 26.80 -4.53 -8.73
CA GLU A 112 27.90 -4.13 -9.62
C GLU A 112 28.98 -3.37 -8.85
N GLY A 113 28.61 -2.45 -7.96
CA GLY A 113 29.53 -1.74 -7.08
C GLY A 113 30.34 -2.69 -6.18
N ILE A 114 29.68 -3.68 -5.58
CA ILE A 114 30.36 -4.71 -4.77
C ILE A 114 31.24 -5.58 -5.67
N ASN A 115 30.77 -5.95 -6.86
CA ASN A 115 31.50 -6.76 -7.80
C ASN A 115 32.78 -6.09 -8.33
N SER A 116 32.84 -4.74 -8.34
CA SER A 116 34.06 -4.02 -8.72
C SER A 116 35.23 -4.23 -7.74
N PHE A 117 34.93 -4.62 -6.50
CA PHE A 117 35.92 -4.97 -5.49
C PHE A 117 36.23 -6.47 -5.42
N LEU A 118 35.44 -7.31 -6.09
CA LEU A 118 35.61 -8.76 -6.12
C LEU A 118 36.42 -9.19 -7.35
N HIS A 119 37.32 -10.15 -7.14
CA HIS A 119 38.11 -10.74 -8.24
C HIS A 119 37.20 -11.45 -9.23
N GLU A 120 37.54 -11.42 -10.55
CA GLU A 120 36.70 -11.95 -11.62
C GLU A 120 36.36 -13.45 -11.50
N SER A 121 37.18 -14.24 -10.81
CA SER A 121 36.97 -15.66 -10.60
C SER A 121 36.12 -16.04 -9.38
N ASN A 122 35.57 -15.03 -8.69
CA ASN A 122 34.81 -15.30 -7.46
C ASN A 122 33.36 -15.74 -7.80
N PRO A 123 32.91 -16.92 -7.36
CA PRO A 123 31.55 -17.41 -7.64
C PRO A 123 30.45 -16.52 -7.02
N LEU A 124 30.78 -15.71 -6.01
CA LEU A 124 29.84 -14.76 -5.40
C LEU A 124 29.40 -13.66 -6.39
N ARG A 125 30.22 -13.34 -7.39
CA ARG A 125 29.91 -12.31 -8.39
C ARG A 125 28.67 -12.65 -9.22
N GLN A 126 28.60 -13.88 -9.73
CA GLN A 126 27.44 -14.35 -10.49
C GLN A 126 26.20 -14.44 -9.60
N HIS A 127 26.37 -14.98 -8.41
CA HIS A 127 25.27 -15.15 -7.47
C HIS A 127 24.64 -13.82 -7.02
N LEU A 128 25.44 -12.77 -6.80
CA LEU A 128 24.93 -11.42 -6.46
C LEU A 128 24.07 -10.84 -7.59
N LEU A 129 24.45 -11.02 -8.85
CA LEU A 129 23.67 -10.52 -9.98
C LEU A 129 22.38 -11.33 -10.19
N GLU A 130 22.40 -12.62 -9.96
CA GLU A 130 21.22 -13.50 -10.07
C GLU A 130 20.19 -13.22 -8.96
N VAL A 131 20.65 -12.86 -7.76
CA VAL A 131 19.78 -12.58 -6.60
C VAL A 131 19.30 -11.12 -6.58
N ALA A 132 19.98 -10.20 -7.28
CA ALA A 132 19.66 -8.77 -7.27
C ALA A 132 18.17 -8.46 -7.56
N PRO A 133 17.47 -9.08 -8.54
CA PRO A 133 16.06 -8.83 -8.77
C PRO A 133 15.16 -9.28 -7.59
N GLN A 134 15.59 -10.29 -6.84
CA GLN A 134 14.85 -10.81 -5.68
C GLN A 134 15.01 -9.92 -4.45
N MET A 135 16.04 -9.08 -4.39
CA MET A 135 16.27 -8.11 -3.31
C MET A 135 15.14 -7.08 -3.21
N ARG A 136 14.32 -6.92 -4.23
CA ARG A 136 13.14 -6.03 -4.23
C ARG A 136 12.23 -6.27 -3.02
N MET A 137 11.94 -7.54 -2.69
CA MET A 137 11.12 -7.87 -1.52
C MET A 137 11.81 -7.51 -0.20
N VAL A 138 13.13 -7.70 -0.13
CA VAL A 138 13.93 -7.35 1.05
C VAL A 138 13.94 -5.84 1.26
N VAL A 139 14.13 -5.06 0.19
CA VAL A 139 14.09 -3.59 0.23
C VAL A 139 12.73 -3.11 0.70
N MET A 140 11.64 -3.69 0.18
CA MET A 140 10.28 -3.31 0.61
C MET A 140 10.01 -3.68 2.07
N GLY A 141 10.48 -4.84 2.53
CA GLY A 141 10.40 -5.23 3.94
C GLY A 141 11.20 -4.28 4.84
N LEU A 142 12.38 -3.87 4.41
CA LEU A 142 13.21 -2.90 5.13
C LEU A 142 12.55 -1.53 5.22
N ILE A 143 11.97 -1.03 4.12
CA ILE A 143 11.21 0.22 4.10
C ILE A 143 10.06 0.15 5.11
N LEU A 144 9.31 -0.95 5.13
CA LEU A 144 8.22 -1.14 6.08
C LEU A 144 8.72 -1.09 7.53
N ILE A 145 9.80 -1.80 7.85
CA ILE A 145 10.39 -1.81 9.20
C ILE A 145 10.85 -0.41 9.60
N LEU A 146 11.53 0.31 8.70
CA LEU A 146 12.00 1.67 8.95
C LEU A 146 10.82 2.63 9.21
N VAL A 147 9.76 2.55 8.39
CA VAL A 147 8.57 3.39 8.58
C VAL A 147 7.91 3.09 9.92
N LEU A 148 7.67 1.82 10.25
CA LEU A 148 7.08 1.44 11.53
C LEU A 148 7.94 1.85 12.73
N ARG A 149 9.27 1.84 12.58
CA ARG A 149 10.21 2.23 13.63
C ARG A 149 10.26 3.74 13.86
N PHE A 150 10.29 4.53 12.78
CA PHE A 150 10.50 5.99 12.86
C PHE A 150 9.22 6.80 12.72
N ARG A 151 8.22 6.29 12.00
CA ARG A 151 6.95 6.95 11.72
C ARG A 151 5.76 5.98 11.83
N PRO A 152 5.46 5.46 13.04
CA PRO A 152 4.40 4.44 13.23
C PRO A 152 3.00 4.91 12.82
N ARG A 153 2.78 6.23 12.71
CA ARG A 153 1.52 6.84 12.24
C ARG A 153 1.51 7.11 10.74
N GLY A 154 2.53 6.66 10.01
CA GLY A 154 2.72 6.98 8.59
C GLY A 154 3.24 8.39 8.34
N ILE A 155 3.37 8.75 7.05
CA ILE A 155 3.88 10.06 6.61
C ILE A 155 2.87 11.16 6.91
N LEU A 156 1.59 10.91 6.65
CA LEU A 156 0.48 11.82 6.93
C LEU A 156 -0.47 11.17 7.95
N PRO A 157 -0.29 11.45 9.24
CA PRO A 157 -1.16 10.91 10.27
C PRO A 157 -2.60 11.43 10.14
N GLU A 158 -3.55 10.67 10.66
CA GLU A 158 -4.94 11.08 10.73
C GLU A 158 -5.08 12.36 11.57
N GLN A 159 -5.76 13.35 11.02
CA GLN A 159 -6.16 14.53 11.76
C GLN A 159 -7.43 14.20 12.55
N SER A 160 -7.32 14.00 13.85
CA SER A 160 -8.50 13.90 14.72
C SER A 160 -9.26 15.20 14.70
N PRO A 161 -10.60 15.21 14.49
CA PRO A 161 -11.42 16.43 14.51
C PRO A 161 -11.61 17.01 15.92
N GLY A 162 -10.68 16.86 16.83
CA GLY A 162 -10.81 17.27 18.23
C GLY A 162 -9.51 17.60 18.93
N GLY A 163 -8.44 17.78 18.21
CA GLY A 163 -7.14 18.16 18.78
C GLY A 163 -6.85 19.67 18.60
N ASN A 164 -7.47 20.49 19.42
CA ASN A 164 -6.94 21.79 19.86
C ASN A 164 -6.83 21.74 21.36
#